data_614918399791904f6876b06a95b0c613
#
_entry.id   614918399791904f6876b06a95b0c613
#
_cell.length_a   1.000
_cell.length_b   1.000
_cell.length_c   1.000
_cell.angle_alpha   90.00
_cell.angle_beta   90.00
_cell.angle_gamma   90.00
#
_symmetry.space_group_name_H-M   'P 1'
#
loop_
_entity.id
_entity.type
_entity.pdbx_description
1 polymer ?
#
loop_
_entity_poly.entity_id
_entity_poly.type
_entity_poly.pdbx_seq_one_letter_code
_entity_poly.pdbx_strand_id
1 'polypeptide(L)'
;MSFNIALSGLAAAQKDIDTTANNIANVNTTGFKESRAEFADVYAASVFSSNKTKVGDGVTTSKVGQQFSQGSLKFTNNSLDLAITGDGFFAVSPEIGNRDYSYTRAGAFKLDKNNFISDNNGGFLQGFPVNPATGETTSVSLSTTSPIQIPNTAGAPRATQNVFLTMNLDSRQQPKANPLPVFDATNSATYNNQTSTTVYDSLGEPHILSMYFRRTNPVTDNDWEVYAVLDDNTGTPFTLPAATPVLDFDLNGNPTTIPMPSLVMPKATLDGLLANGAQFTTDVSINFTDQGNTKNPTQYSSKFELGSLDGDGTTVGRLTSVDIDAAGKVMASYSNGDQTYLAQVAMVKFANPQGLTQAGNTSWRQSLMSGEALAGEANSGTFGAINSSALESSNVNLTNELVDLIAAQRNFQANSRALEVNSTLQNTVLQIR
;
A
#
# COMPACT_ATOMS: atom_id res chain seq x y z
N MET A 1 43.18 5.12 46.40
CA MET A 1 42.50 4.00 45.71
C MET A 1 41.00 3.98 46.00
N SER A 2 40.54 3.94 47.24
CA SER A 2 39.09 3.91 47.54
C SER A 2 38.28 5.10 47.03
N PHE A 3 38.85 6.29 46.97
CA PHE A 3 38.20 7.50 46.41
C PHE A 3 37.90 7.34 44.92
N ASN A 4 38.86 6.87 44.10
CA ASN A 4 38.69 6.69 42.67
C ASN A 4 37.67 5.56 42.35
N ILE A 5 37.64 4.53 43.18
CA ILE A 5 36.64 3.43 43.04
C ILE A 5 35.23 3.97 43.28
N ALA A 6 35.03 4.75 44.34
CA ALA A 6 33.73 5.34 44.65
C ALA A 6 33.31 6.38 43.60
N LEU A 7 34.25 7.16 43.06
CA LEU A 7 34.01 8.12 41.97
C LEU A 7 33.59 7.41 40.67
N SER A 8 34.28 6.31 40.30
CA SER A 8 33.91 5.53 39.13
C SER A 8 32.54 4.86 39.29
N GLY A 9 32.24 4.36 40.52
CA GLY A 9 30.92 3.82 40.85
C GLY A 9 29.81 4.87 40.78
N LEU A 10 30.08 6.10 41.18
CA LEU A 10 29.14 7.22 41.08
C LEU A 10 28.89 7.61 39.61
N ALA A 11 29.96 7.68 38.79
CA ALA A 11 29.83 7.95 37.36
C ALA A 11 29.04 6.85 36.61
N ALA A 12 29.25 5.58 36.98
CA ALA A 12 28.50 4.47 36.45
C ALA A 12 26.99 4.53 36.81
N ALA A 13 26.70 4.78 38.11
CA ALA A 13 25.33 4.93 38.58
C ALA A 13 24.60 6.13 37.93
N GLN A 14 25.32 7.26 37.73
CA GLN A 14 24.76 8.40 36.99
C GLN A 14 24.42 8.01 35.54
N LYS A 15 25.30 7.27 34.84
CA LYS A 15 25.04 6.83 33.47
C LYS A 15 23.85 5.88 33.39
N ASP A 16 23.68 5.03 34.41
CA ASP A 16 22.53 4.13 34.50
C ASP A 16 21.23 4.92 34.70
N ILE A 17 21.22 5.89 35.60
CA ILE A 17 20.09 6.82 35.82
C ILE A 17 19.72 7.54 34.52
N ASP A 18 20.70 8.09 33.78
CA ASP A 18 20.48 8.83 32.55
C ASP A 18 19.89 7.92 31.47
N THR A 19 20.37 6.68 31.37
CA THR A 19 19.89 5.69 30.38
C THR A 19 18.45 5.28 30.68
N THR A 20 18.15 4.90 31.93
CA THR A 20 16.82 4.53 32.39
C THR A 20 15.83 5.68 32.26
N ALA A 21 16.23 6.91 32.63
CA ALA A 21 15.39 8.10 32.44
C ALA A 21 15.07 8.37 30.98
N ASN A 22 16.04 8.16 30.09
CA ASN A 22 15.82 8.27 28.64
C ASN A 22 14.82 7.21 28.13
N ASN A 23 14.93 5.96 28.59
CA ASN A 23 13.97 4.90 28.26
C ASN A 23 12.56 5.26 28.72
N ILE A 24 12.40 5.72 29.97
CA ILE A 24 11.11 6.15 30.53
C ILE A 24 10.50 7.29 29.70
N ALA A 25 11.30 8.29 29.31
CA ALA A 25 10.85 9.42 28.51
C ALA A 25 10.32 8.98 27.13
N ASN A 26 10.88 7.91 26.58
CA ASN A 26 10.57 7.42 25.24
C ASN A 26 9.64 6.17 25.23
N VAL A 27 8.98 5.83 26.31
CA VAL A 27 8.07 4.67 26.41
C VAL A 27 6.91 4.74 25.40
N ASN A 28 6.46 5.95 25.04
CA ASN A 28 5.39 6.18 24.06
C ASN A 28 5.90 6.56 22.67
N THR A 29 7.21 6.54 22.44
CA THR A 29 7.79 6.88 21.12
C THR A 29 7.74 5.67 20.19
N THR A 30 7.08 5.81 19.06
CA THR A 30 6.95 4.74 18.05
C THR A 30 8.32 4.30 17.54
N GLY A 31 8.55 2.98 17.51
CA GLY A 31 9.79 2.40 17.00
C GLY A 31 11.03 2.63 17.89
N PHE A 32 10.87 3.21 19.09
CA PHE A 32 11.97 3.38 20.04
C PHE A 32 12.47 2.03 20.53
N LYS A 33 13.78 1.91 20.69
CA LYS A 33 14.47 0.74 21.23
C LYS A 33 15.14 1.11 22.56
N GLU A 34 14.83 0.31 23.59
CA GLU A 34 15.39 0.40 24.91
C GLU A 34 16.91 0.44 24.85
N SER A 35 17.51 1.32 25.61
CA SER A 35 18.95 1.44 25.78
C SER A 35 19.36 0.85 27.12
N ARG A 36 20.47 0.11 27.15
CA ARG A 36 21.02 -0.49 28.36
C ARG A 36 22.47 -0.08 28.55
N ALA A 37 22.81 0.44 29.72
CA ALA A 37 24.19 0.71 30.07
C ALA A 37 24.90 -0.60 30.39
N GLU A 38 26.08 -0.83 29.79
CA GLU A 38 26.94 -1.97 30.05
C GLU A 38 28.22 -1.52 30.73
N PHE A 39 28.58 -2.19 31.79
CA PHE A 39 29.72 -1.85 32.63
C PHE A 39 30.79 -2.91 32.56
N ALA A 40 32.06 -2.46 32.64
CA ALA A 40 33.22 -3.35 32.76
C ALA A 40 34.01 -3.00 33.99
N ASP A 41 34.57 -4.00 34.64
CA ASP A 41 35.52 -3.78 35.73
C ASP A 41 36.86 -3.26 35.21
N VAL A 42 37.51 -2.41 36.00
CA VAL A 42 38.86 -1.89 35.70
C VAL A 42 39.85 -2.66 36.56
N TYR A 43 40.66 -3.50 35.88
CA TYR A 43 41.73 -4.26 36.53
C TYR A 43 43.07 -3.93 35.92
N ALA A 44 43.91 -3.18 36.67
CA ALA A 44 45.26 -2.88 36.24
C ALA A 44 46.20 -4.05 36.58
N ALA A 45 46.60 -4.80 35.55
CA ALA A 45 47.63 -5.84 35.67
C ALA A 45 49.01 -5.18 35.84
N SER A 46 49.58 -5.26 37.05
CA SER A 46 50.98 -4.87 37.27
C SER A 46 51.88 -6.09 37.01
N VAL A 47 52.82 -5.94 36.10
CA VAL A 47 53.78 -6.99 35.70
C VAL A 47 54.64 -7.52 36.84
N PHE A 48 54.67 -6.78 37.97
CA PHE A 48 55.56 -7.04 39.12
C PHE A 48 54.85 -7.50 40.42
N SER A 49 53.54 -7.71 40.41
CA SER A 49 52.85 -8.13 41.62
C SER A 49 51.97 -9.34 41.41
N SER A 50 52.38 -10.47 41.93
CA SER A 50 51.58 -11.70 42.16
C SER A 50 50.62 -11.42 43.35
N ASN A 51 49.59 -10.60 43.13
CA ASN A 51 48.73 -10.20 44.26
C ASN A 51 47.40 -10.93 44.26
N LYS A 52 47.30 -11.99 45.08
CA LYS A 52 46.06 -12.63 45.44
C LYS A 52 45.11 -11.76 46.30
N THR A 53 45.56 -10.57 46.70
CA THR A 53 44.83 -9.63 47.59
C THR A 53 44.51 -8.27 46.95
N LYS A 54 44.72 -8.13 45.61
CA LYS A 54 44.43 -6.85 44.95
C LYS A 54 42.93 -6.68 44.73
N VAL A 55 42.39 -5.57 45.23
CA VAL A 55 41.03 -5.14 44.92
C VAL A 55 41.04 -4.44 43.56
N GLY A 56 40.00 -4.59 42.71
CA GLY A 56 39.89 -3.93 41.42
C GLY A 56 39.95 -2.39 41.53
N ASP A 57 40.21 -1.71 40.41
CA ASP A 57 40.40 -0.24 40.36
C ASP A 57 39.09 0.52 40.04
N GLY A 58 37.95 -0.17 40.14
CA GLY A 58 36.61 0.41 39.95
C GLY A 58 35.90 -0.10 38.72
N VAL A 59 34.95 0.67 38.20
CA VAL A 59 34.08 0.36 37.07
C VAL A 59 34.18 1.43 35.99
N THR A 60 34.07 1.03 34.72
CA THR A 60 33.92 1.96 33.59
C THR A 60 32.68 1.58 32.79
N THR A 61 32.03 2.57 32.16
CA THR A 61 30.98 2.31 31.19
C THR A 61 31.61 1.79 29.90
N SER A 62 31.31 0.56 29.52
CA SER A 62 31.81 -0.06 28.30
C SER A 62 31.09 0.51 27.09
N LYS A 63 29.77 0.48 27.10
CA LYS A 63 28.91 1.05 26.06
C LYS A 63 27.48 1.25 26.58
N VAL A 64 26.66 1.96 25.80
CA VAL A 64 25.23 1.98 25.95
C VAL A 64 24.67 1.23 24.72
N GLY A 65 24.26 -0.03 24.91
CA GLY A 65 23.77 -0.88 23.86
C GLY A 65 22.26 -0.77 23.70
N GLN A 66 21.77 -0.79 22.47
CA GLN A 66 20.34 -0.81 22.21
C GLN A 66 19.80 -2.23 22.13
N GLN A 67 18.59 -2.42 22.65
CA GLN A 67 17.90 -3.71 22.62
C GLN A 67 16.93 -3.73 21.42
N PHE A 68 17.29 -4.46 20.37
CA PHE A 68 16.47 -4.54 19.14
C PHE A 68 15.33 -5.58 19.22
N SER A 69 14.92 -5.97 20.44
CA SER A 69 13.72 -6.78 20.60
C SER A 69 12.49 -6.05 20.07
N GLN A 70 11.50 -6.82 19.61
CA GLN A 70 10.27 -6.27 19.07
C GLN A 70 9.40 -5.68 20.18
N GLY A 71 8.84 -4.47 19.92
CA GLY A 71 7.81 -3.86 20.74
C GLY A 71 6.43 -4.41 20.45
N SER A 72 5.44 -4.07 21.26
CA SER A 72 4.04 -4.45 21.00
C SER A 72 3.49 -3.71 19.77
N LEU A 73 2.61 -4.36 19.01
CA LEU A 73 1.94 -3.74 17.88
C LEU A 73 0.69 -3.01 18.35
N LYS A 74 0.54 -1.77 17.90
CA LYS A 74 -0.66 -0.95 18.09
C LYS A 74 -1.35 -0.78 16.73
N PHE A 75 -2.55 -1.33 16.59
CA PHE A 75 -3.33 -1.19 15.36
C PHE A 75 -3.93 0.21 15.23
N THR A 76 -3.96 0.72 14.00
CA THR A 76 -4.49 2.02 13.61
C THR A 76 -5.45 1.89 12.43
N ASN A 77 -6.09 3.00 12.02
CA ASN A 77 -6.98 3.02 10.86
C ASN A 77 -6.31 3.62 9.60
N ASN A 78 -4.97 3.84 9.65
CA ASN A 78 -4.24 4.42 8.54
C ASN A 78 -3.42 3.31 7.85
N SER A 79 -3.68 3.03 6.59
CA SER A 79 -2.97 2.00 5.82
C SER A 79 -1.48 2.29 5.60
N LEU A 80 -1.06 3.55 5.77
CA LEU A 80 0.34 3.96 5.66
C LEU A 80 1.10 3.83 6.99
N ASP A 81 0.43 3.49 8.08
CA ASP A 81 1.09 3.11 9.32
C ASP A 81 1.59 1.67 9.18
N LEU A 82 2.89 1.48 9.21
CA LEU A 82 3.55 0.21 8.94
C LEU A 82 4.31 -0.28 10.16
N ALA A 83 4.20 -1.56 10.48
CA ALA A 83 5.01 -2.19 11.50
C ALA A 83 5.67 -3.45 10.96
N ILE A 84 6.91 -3.71 11.40
CA ILE A 84 7.64 -4.92 11.05
C ILE A 84 7.46 -5.95 12.17
N THR A 85 6.97 -7.14 11.83
CA THR A 85 6.96 -8.30 12.74
C THR A 85 8.13 -9.21 12.41
N GLY A 86 9.09 -9.31 13.33
CA GLY A 86 10.36 -10.01 13.10
C GLY A 86 11.51 -9.07 12.82
N ASP A 87 12.55 -9.57 12.13
CA ASP A 87 13.79 -8.83 11.88
C ASP A 87 13.70 -7.94 10.64
N GLY A 88 14.32 -6.76 10.70
CA GLY A 88 14.46 -5.83 9.59
C GLY A 88 14.23 -4.38 10.00
N PHE A 89 14.50 -3.46 9.11
CA PHE A 89 14.29 -2.01 9.25
C PHE A 89 13.72 -1.47 7.95
N PHE A 90 12.94 -0.41 8.03
CA PHE A 90 12.58 0.39 6.87
C PHE A 90 13.78 1.21 6.42
N ALA A 91 14.01 1.28 5.11
CA ALA A 91 15.00 2.17 4.53
C ALA A 91 14.35 3.51 4.15
N VAL A 92 14.93 4.60 4.62
CA VAL A 92 14.44 5.97 4.39
C VAL A 92 15.59 6.81 3.84
N SER A 93 15.32 7.62 2.82
CA SER A 93 16.28 8.57 2.25
C SER A 93 15.87 10.01 2.59
N PRO A 94 16.80 10.91 2.95
CA PRO A 94 16.47 12.30 3.26
C PRO A 94 16.02 13.10 2.04
N GLU A 95 16.44 12.71 0.84
CA GLU A 95 16.16 13.41 -0.42
C GLU A 95 15.93 12.42 -1.57
N ILE A 96 15.18 12.85 -2.57
CA ILE A 96 14.95 12.06 -3.79
C ILE A 96 16.27 11.87 -4.55
N GLY A 97 16.62 10.61 -4.84
CA GLY A 97 17.87 10.26 -5.53
C GLY A 97 19.13 10.24 -4.64
N ASN A 98 19.02 10.59 -3.37
CA ASN A 98 20.11 10.45 -2.42
C ASN A 98 20.21 8.99 -1.94
N ARG A 99 21.43 8.47 -1.85
CA ARG A 99 21.74 7.09 -1.41
C ARG A 99 22.26 7.03 0.04
N ASP A 100 22.20 8.13 0.78
CA ASP A 100 22.51 8.17 2.22
C ASP A 100 21.29 7.71 3.01
N TYR A 101 21.12 6.40 3.12
CA TYR A 101 19.96 5.81 3.78
C TYR A 101 20.07 5.89 5.29
N SER A 102 18.96 6.21 5.92
CA SER A 102 18.70 5.97 7.34
C SER A 102 17.74 4.80 7.50
N TYR A 103 17.85 4.09 8.59
CA TYR A 103 17.09 2.88 8.87
C TYR A 103 16.24 3.10 10.11
N THR A 104 14.96 2.74 10.04
CA THR A 104 14.03 2.98 11.14
C THR A 104 13.07 1.82 11.36
N ARG A 105 12.56 1.71 12.59
CA ARG A 105 11.42 0.87 12.95
C ARG A 105 10.14 1.70 13.15
N ALA A 106 10.25 3.03 13.14
CA ALA A 106 9.10 3.92 13.23
C ALA A 106 8.41 3.97 11.85
N GLY A 107 7.25 3.34 11.75
CA GLY A 107 6.48 3.24 10.50
C GLY A 107 5.30 4.20 10.41
N ALA A 108 5.29 5.30 11.12
CA ALA A 108 4.27 6.34 11.02
C ALA A 108 4.51 7.20 9.78
N PHE A 109 4.12 6.69 8.61
CA PHE A 109 4.31 7.36 7.33
C PHE A 109 3.08 8.18 6.93
N LYS A 110 3.31 9.18 6.07
CA LYS A 110 2.31 10.09 5.52
C LYS A 110 2.62 10.39 4.05
N LEU A 111 1.63 10.85 3.30
CA LEU A 111 1.87 11.41 1.97
C LEU A 111 2.31 12.86 2.09
N ASP A 112 3.35 13.21 1.34
CA ASP A 112 3.76 14.60 1.16
C ASP A 112 2.92 15.27 0.05
N LYS A 113 3.21 16.57 -0.21
CA LYS A 113 2.52 17.36 -1.27
C LYS A 113 2.70 16.80 -2.68
N ASN A 114 3.72 15.98 -2.91
CA ASN A 114 4.04 15.36 -4.19
C ASN A 114 3.61 13.89 -4.24
N ASN A 115 2.83 13.44 -3.24
CA ASN A 115 2.35 12.07 -3.07
C ASN A 115 3.46 11.02 -2.86
N PHE A 116 4.59 11.41 -2.31
CA PHE A 116 5.58 10.45 -1.82
C PHE A 116 5.25 10.02 -0.39
N ILE A 117 5.52 8.76 -0.09
CA ILE A 117 5.41 8.25 1.28
C ILE A 117 6.62 8.75 2.07
N SER A 118 6.38 9.58 3.08
CA SER A 118 7.42 10.20 3.90
C SER A 118 7.20 9.98 5.38
N ASP A 119 8.28 9.99 6.15
CA ASP A 119 8.26 9.97 7.61
C ASP A 119 7.96 11.37 8.19
N ASN A 120 7.87 11.47 9.52
CA ASN A 120 7.62 12.74 10.20
C ASN A 120 8.79 13.74 10.10
N ASN A 121 9.97 13.30 9.66
CA ASN A 121 11.18 14.10 9.51
C ASN A 121 11.42 14.55 8.07
N GLY A 122 10.52 14.18 7.15
CA GLY A 122 10.60 14.48 5.73
C GLY A 122 11.46 13.51 4.92
N GLY A 123 11.88 12.39 5.53
CA GLY A 123 12.57 11.31 4.82
C GLY A 123 11.61 10.44 4.01
N PHE A 124 12.01 10.02 2.83
CA PHE A 124 11.19 9.25 1.88
C PHE A 124 11.38 7.75 2.06
N LEU A 125 10.27 7.02 2.25
CA LEU A 125 10.29 5.56 2.32
C LEU A 125 10.74 4.98 0.97
N GLN A 126 11.70 4.07 1.02
CA GLN A 126 12.27 3.44 -0.16
C GLN A 126 11.52 2.17 -0.53
N GLY A 127 11.33 1.97 -1.82
CA GLY A 127 10.72 0.76 -2.37
C GLY A 127 11.53 0.15 -3.49
N PHE A 128 11.45 -1.17 -3.65
CA PHE A 128 11.94 -1.88 -4.81
C PHE A 128 11.01 -1.68 -5.99
N PRO A 129 11.53 -1.63 -7.23
CA PRO A 129 10.72 -1.58 -8.43
C PRO A 129 9.97 -2.90 -8.63
N VAL A 130 8.70 -2.82 -8.97
CA VAL A 130 7.81 -3.96 -9.24
C VAL A 130 7.21 -3.87 -10.64
N ASN A 131 6.75 -5.00 -11.17
CA ASN A 131 5.89 -5.02 -12.34
C ASN A 131 4.50 -4.49 -11.95
N PRO A 132 3.98 -3.41 -12.57
CA PRO A 132 2.70 -2.81 -12.18
C PRO A 132 1.49 -3.73 -12.27
N ALA A 133 1.53 -4.75 -13.17
CA ALA A 133 0.42 -5.67 -13.39
C ALA A 133 0.45 -6.90 -12.46
N THR A 134 1.66 -7.45 -12.19
CA THR A 134 1.80 -8.71 -11.43
C THR A 134 2.25 -8.49 -9.99
N GLY A 135 2.81 -7.32 -9.69
CA GLY A 135 3.41 -7.03 -8.38
C GLY A 135 4.70 -7.83 -8.11
N GLU A 136 5.30 -8.43 -9.14
CA GLU A 136 6.59 -9.12 -8.99
C GLU A 136 7.73 -8.11 -8.93
N THR A 137 8.63 -8.30 -7.97
CA THR A 137 9.79 -7.43 -7.78
C THR A 137 10.82 -7.69 -8.87
N THR A 138 11.24 -6.64 -9.56
CA THR A 138 12.23 -6.77 -10.64
C THR A 138 13.67 -6.77 -10.12
N SER A 139 13.92 -6.16 -8.98
CA SER A 139 15.26 -6.11 -8.36
C SER A 139 15.16 -5.88 -6.86
N VAL A 140 15.95 -6.64 -6.08
CA VAL A 140 16.01 -6.57 -4.60
C VAL A 140 17.36 -6.00 -4.18
N SER A 141 17.69 -4.80 -4.67
CA SER A 141 18.95 -4.12 -4.31
C SER A 141 18.69 -2.71 -3.82
N LEU A 142 19.37 -2.25 -2.76
CA LEU A 142 19.31 -0.86 -2.31
C LEU A 142 19.71 0.14 -3.39
N SER A 143 20.57 -0.25 -4.32
CA SER A 143 20.97 0.63 -5.43
C SER A 143 19.86 0.91 -6.43
N THR A 144 18.84 0.05 -6.49
CA THR A 144 17.69 0.15 -7.40
C THR A 144 16.43 0.67 -6.71
N THR A 145 16.49 0.92 -5.39
CA THR A 145 15.34 1.49 -4.67
C THR A 145 15.09 2.93 -5.10
N SER A 146 13.83 3.29 -5.06
CA SER A 146 13.35 4.65 -5.28
C SER A 146 12.32 5.04 -4.21
N PRO A 147 12.15 6.35 -3.93
CA PRO A 147 11.05 6.81 -3.10
C PRO A 147 9.70 6.34 -3.64
N ILE A 148 8.86 5.80 -2.77
CA ILE A 148 7.54 5.31 -3.16
C ILE A 148 6.63 6.50 -3.39
N GLN A 149 6.11 6.64 -4.63
CA GLN A 149 5.14 7.66 -5.00
C GLN A 149 3.79 7.02 -5.30
N ILE A 150 2.72 7.63 -4.83
CA ILE A 150 1.33 7.19 -5.05
C ILE A 150 0.65 8.19 -5.97
N PRO A 151 0.51 7.90 -7.28
CA PRO A 151 -0.16 8.81 -8.22
C PRO A 151 -1.63 9.01 -7.82
N ASN A 152 -2.10 10.25 -7.85
CA ASN A 152 -3.53 10.57 -7.59
C ASN A 152 -4.46 10.07 -8.69
N THR A 153 -3.91 9.84 -9.89
CA THR A 153 -4.65 9.37 -11.05
C THR A 153 -3.89 8.21 -11.71
N ALA A 154 -4.62 7.23 -12.20
CA ALA A 154 -4.04 6.13 -12.96
C ALA A 154 -4.68 6.00 -14.33
N GLY A 155 -3.84 5.58 -15.26
CA GLY A 155 -4.22 5.30 -16.64
C GLY A 155 -4.50 6.56 -17.46
N ALA A 156 -4.35 6.44 -18.77
CA ALA A 156 -4.96 7.34 -19.72
C ALA A 156 -6.41 6.90 -19.97
N PRO A 157 -7.33 7.81 -20.27
CA PRO A 157 -8.66 7.43 -20.69
C PRO A 157 -8.56 6.53 -21.91
N ARG A 158 -9.41 5.51 -21.97
CA ARG A 158 -9.51 4.61 -23.12
C ARG A 158 -10.91 4.66 -23.68
N ALA A 159 -11.04 5.13 -24.92
CA ALA A 159 -12.30 5.13 -25.62
C ALA A 159 -12.84 3.72 -25.74
N THR A 160 -14.15 3.55 -25.56
CA THR A 160 -14.84 2.27 -25.74
C THR A 160 -14.75 1.83 -27.21
N GLN A 161 -14.37 0.58 -27.43
CA GLN A 161 -14.34 -0.06 -28.74
C GLN A 161 -15.37 -1.18 -28.83
N ASN A 162 -15.54 -1.92 -27.72
CA ASN A 162 -16.45 -3.04 -27.66
C ASN A 162 -17.36 -2.93 -26.43
N VAL A 163 -18.64 -3.22 -26.65
CA VAL A 163 -19.63 -3.44 -25.61
C VAL A 163 -20.11 -4.88 -25.77
N PHE A 164 -20.09 -5.64 -24.68
CA PHE A 164 -20.52 -7.04 -24.63
C PHE A 164 -21.83 -7.12 -23.87
N LEU A 165 -22.83 -7.73 -24.47
CA LEU A 165 -24.17 -7.80 -23.94
C LEU A 165 -24.76 -9.21 -24.08
N THR A 166 -25.14 -9.80 -22.95
CA THR A 166 -26.00 -11.00 -22.96
C THR A 166 -27.33 -10.71 -22.29
N MET A 167 -28.41 -11.21 -22.82
CA MET A 167 -29.75 -11.00 -22.28
C MET A 167 -30.68 -12.16 -22.62
N ASN A 168 -31.79 -12.23 -21.90
CA ASN A 168 -32.95 -13.03 -22.31
C ASN A 168 -34.04 -12.12 -22.85
N LEU A 169 -34.50 -12.36 -24.06
CA LEU A 169 -35.64 -11.70 -24.69
C LEU A 169 -36.91 -12.54 -24.45
N ASP A 170 -37.98 -11.90 -23.92
CA ASP A 170 -39.22 -12.65 -23.58
C ASP A 170 -39.95 -13.09 -24.84
N SER A 171 -39.99 -14.41 -25.11
CA SER A 171 -40.65 -15.00 -26.23
C SER A 171 -42.17 -14.74 -26.30
N ARG A 172 -42.82 -14.32 -25.20
CA ARG A 172 -44.27 -14.05 -25.12
C ARG A 172 -44.62 -12.63 -25.57
N GLN A 173 -43.63 -11.75 -25.72
CA GLN A 173 -43.89 -10.36 -26.14
C GLN A 173 -44.40 -10.33 -27.56
N GLN A 174 -45.30 -9.40 -27.82
CA GLN A 174 -45.94 -9.20 -29.14
C GLN A 174 -45.28 -8.02 -29.87
N PRO A 175 -45.28 -7.99 -31.21
CA PRO A 175 -44.93 -6.80 -31.98
C PRO A 175 -45.81 -5.63 -31.54
N LYS A 176 -45.26 -4.42 -31.54
CA LYS A 176 -45.98 -3.23 -31.05
C LYS A 176 -47.15 -2.81 -31.92
N ALA A 177 -47.09 -3.06 -33.24
CA ALA A 177 -48.18 -2.82 -34.18
C ALA A 177 -47.92 -3.58 -35.49
N ASN A 178 -48.93 -3.65 -36.37
CA ASN A 178 -48.81 -4.19 -37.72
C ASN A 178 -49.50 -3.22 -38.71
N PRO A 179 -48.76 -2.53 -39.63
CA PRO A 179 -47.31 -2.56 -39.78
C PRO A 179 -46.56 -1.97 -38.58
N LEU A 180 -45.28 -2.36 -38.41
CA LEU A 180 -44.44 -1.82 -37.33
C LEU A 180 -44.26 -0.29 -37.48
N PRO A 181 -44.40 0.50 -36.43
CA PRO A 181 -44.16 1.93 -36.49
C PRO A 181 -42.68 2.24 -36.77
N VAL A 182 -42.39 3.45 -37.26
CA VAL A 182 -41.01 3.91 -37.32
C VAL A 182 -40.46 3.96 -35.89
N PHE A 183 -39.22 3.47 -35.72
CA PHE A 183 -38.58 3.49 -34.40
C PHE A 183 -38.41 4.92 -33.89
N ASP A 184 -38.76 5.15 -32.63
CA ASP A 184 -38.60 6.40 -31.92
C ASP A 184 -38.22 6.10 -30.46
N ALA A 185 -37.00 6.43 -30.08
CA ALA A 185 -36.45 6.18 -28.72
C ALA A 185 -37.28 6.86 -27.62
N THR A 186 -37.95 7.97 -27.94
CA THR A 186 -38.76 8.71 -26.96
C THR A 186 -40.16 8.10 -26.78
N ASN A 187 -40.58 7.23 -27.66
CA ASN A 187 -41.92 6.63 -27.65
C ASN A 187 -41.86 5.14 -27.33
N SER A 188 -42.21 4.77 -26.11
CA SER A 188 -42.21 3.37 -25.64
C SER A 188 -43.19 2.46 -26.39
N ALA A 189 -44.08 2.99 -27.22
CA ALA A 189 -44.92 2.21 -28.10
C ALA A 189 -44.17 1.63 -29.33
N THR A 190 -42.94 2.05 -29.59
CA THR A 190 -42.15 1.64 -30.79
C THR A 190 -41.14 0.51 -30.51
N TYR A 191 -40.88 0.17 -29.25
CA TYR A 191 -39.96 -0.91 -28.86
C TYR A 191 -40.52 -1.75 -27.69
N ASN A 192 -39.96 -2.92 -27.47
CA ASN A 192 -40.39 -3.85 -26.41
C ASN A 192 -39.58 -3.70 -25.12
N ASN A 193 -38.27 -3.69 -25.24
CA ASN A 193 -37.35 -3.60 -24.12
C ASN A 193 -36.27 -2.57 -24.42
N GLN A 194 -35.67 -2.03 -23.33
CA GLN A 194 -34.52 -1.14 -23.44
C GLN A 194 -33.52 -1.46 -22.34
N THR A 195 -32.24 -1.15 -22.58
CA THR A 195 -31.18 -1.12 -21.60
C THR A 195 -30.18 -0.04 -21.98
N SER A 196 -29.36 0.40 -21.03
CA SER A 196 -28.33 1.40 -21.29
C SER A 196 -27.02 1.05 -20.58
N THR A 197 -25.92 1.49 -21.15
CA THR A 197 -24.59 1.40 -20.56
C THR A 197 -23.82 2.68 -20.77
N THR A 198 -22.76 2.89 -20.01
CA THR A 198 -21.86 4.02 -20.20
C THR A 198 -20.72 3.61 -21.14
N VAL A 199 -20.47 4.42 -22.15
CA VAL A 199 -19.30 4.32 -23.04
C VAL A 199 -18.46 5.57 -22.88
N TYR A 200 -17.15 5.47 -23.12
CA TYR A 200 -16.20 6.54 -22.91
C TYR A 200 -15.56 6.99 -24.21
N ASP A 201 -15.38 8.28 -24.38
CA ASP A 201 -14.65 8.87 -25.50
C ASP A 201 -13.12 8.87 -25.27
N SER A 202 -12.34 9.45 -26.20
CA SER A 202 -10.88 9.54 -26.09
C SER A 202 -10.39 10.41 -24.95
N LEU A 203 -11.21 11.28 -24.41
CA LEU A 203 -10.90 12.13 -23.26
C LEU A 203 -11.41 11.53 -21.94
N GLY A 204 -12.12 10.39 -22.01
CA GLY A 204 -12.70 9.69 -20.87
C GLY A 204 -13.99 10.32 -20.35
N GLU A 205 -14.66 11.15 -21.17
CA GLU A 205 -15.99 11.65 -20.87
C GLU A 205 -17.02 10.52 -21.03
N PRO A 206 -17.92 10.32 -20.06
CA PRO A 206 -18.92 9.29 -20.12
C PRO A 206 -20.12 9.72 -20.99
N HIS A 207 -20.54 8.85 -21.90
CA HIS A 207 -21.72 8.97 -22.74
C HIS A 207 -22.68 7.82 -22.48
N ILE A 208 -23.98 8.05 -22.53
CA ILE A 208 -25.00 7.03 -22.31
C ILE A 208 -25.34 6.38 -23.66
N LEU A 209 -25.01 5.09 -23.79
CA LEU A 209 -25.43 4.28 -24.93
C LEU A 209 -26.69 3.51 -24.55
N SER A 210 -27.82 3.89 -25.16
CA SER A 210 -29.12 3.26 -24.96
C SER A 210 -29.39 2.29 -26.09
N MET A 211 -29.75 1.05 -25.74
CA MET A 211 -30.05 -0.04 -26.65
C MET A 211 -31.53 -0.43 -26.54
N TYR A 212 -32.21 -0.57 -27.67
CA TYR A 212 -33.62 -0.85 -27.75
C TYR A 212 -33.85 -2.13 -28.57
N PHE A 213 -34.75 -2.99 -28.07
CA PHE A 213 -35.08 -4.28 -28.68
C PHE A 213 -36.56 -4.25 -29.06
N ARG A 214 -36.81 -4.56 -30.33
CA ARG A 214 -38.17 -4.62 -30.90
C ARG A 214 -38.43 -5.95 -31.59
N ARG A 215 -39.51 -6.65 -31.19
CA ARG A 215 -39.89 -7.87 -31.86
C ARG A 215 -40.44 -7.57 -33.24
N THR A 216 -40.04 -8.35 -34.26
CA THR A 216 -40.49 -8.23 -35.64
C THR A 216 -41.90 -8.78 -35.85
N ASN A 217 -42.46 -8.55 -37.01
CA ASN A 217 -43.75 -9.06 -37.46
C ASN A 217 -43.60 -9.77 -38.81
N PRO A 218 -44.07 -11.04 -39.02
CA PRO A 218 -45.03 -11.75 -38.15
C PRO A 218 -44.40 -12.38 -36.88
N VAL A 219 -45.24 -12.65 -35.90
CA VAL A 219 -44.87 -13.27 -34.59
C VAL A 219 -44.30 -14.70 -34.77
N THR A 220 -44.52 -15.30 -35.94
CA THR A 220 -43.99 -16.63 -36.27
C THR A 220 -42.47 -16.66 -36.42
N ASP A 221 -41.86 -15.50 -36.69
CA ASP A 221 -40.42 -15.34 -36.77
C ASP A 221 -39.92 -14.94 -35.39
N ASN A 222 -38.88 -15.62 -34.89
CA ASN A 222 -38.32 -15.36 -33.59
C ASN A 222 -37.24 -14.27 -33.67
N ASP A 223 -37.51 -13.23 -34.46
CA ASP A 223 -36.58 -12.19 -34.82
C ASP A 223 -36.77 -10.92 -34.01
N TRP A 224 -35.65 -10.27 -33.68
CA TRP A 224 -35.65 -9.02 -32.99
C TRP A 224 -34.75 -7.98 -33.70
N GLU A 225 -35.32 -6.83 -33.95
CA GLU A 225 -34.55 -5.66 -34.37
C GLU A 225 -33.90 -4.98 -33.19
N VAL A 226 -32.67 -4.48 -33.37
CA VAL A 226 -31.91 -3.76 -32.37
C VAL A 226 -31.60 -2.37 -32.87
N TYR A 227 -31.81 -1.40 -32.00
CA TYR A 227 -31.48 0.00 -32.23
C TYR A 227 -30.59 0.47 -31.10
N ALA A 228 -29.58 1.31 -31.40
CA ALA A 228 -28.76 1.96 -30.41
C ALA A 228 -28.78 3.47 -30.64
N VAL A 229 -28.77 4.21 -29.53
CA VAL A 229 -28.78 5.69 -29.53
C VAL A 229 -27.76 6.16 -28.51
N LEU A 230 -26.93 7.14 -28.91
CA LEU A 230 -25.95 7.77 -28.02
C LEU A 230 -26.51 9.08 -27.49
N ASP A 231 -26.44 9.29 -26.16
CA ASP A 231 -26.84 10.50 -25.44
C ASP A 231 -28.25 11.01 -25.81
N ASP A 232 -29.19 10.06 -25.94
CA ASP A 232 -30.58 10.32 -26.36
C ASP A 232 -30.71 11.09 -27.69
N ASN A 233 -29.67 11.04 -28.54
CA ASN A 233 -29.73 11.62 -29.87
C ASN A 233 -30.62 10.80 -30.82
N THR A 234 -31.89 11.14 -30.88
CA THR A 234 -32.90 10.40 -31.63
C THR A 234 -32.83 10.56 -33.17
N GLY A 235 -31.96 11.45 -33.66
CA GLY A 235 -31.91 11.78 -35.09
C GLY A 235 -31.37 10.67 -36.00
N THR A 236 -30.47 9.80 -35.48
CA THR A 236 -29.85 8.71 -36.26
C THR A 236 -29.59 7.52 -35.37
N PRO A 237 -30.59 6.61 -35.21
CA PRO A 237 -30.37 5.36 -34.51
C PRO A 237 -29.45 4.43 -35.32
N PHE A 238 -28.49 3.81 -34.61
CA PHE A 238 -27.68 2.74 -35.22
C PHE A 238 -28.49 1.44 -35.24
N THR A 239 -28.32 0.66 -36.32
CA THR A 239 -29.02 -0.60 -36.52
C THR A 239 -28.05 -1.72 -36.89
N LEU A 240 -28.50 -2.97 -36.80
CA LEU A 240 -27.73 -4.10 -37.26
C LEU A 240 -27.46 -3.98 -38.79
N PRO A 241 -26.38 -4.62 -39.30
CA PRO A 241 -26.05 -4.58 -40.73
C PRO A 241 -27.21 -5.05 -41.62
N ALA A 242 -27.38 -4.43 -42.80
CA ALA A 242 -28.46 -4.77 -43.73
C ALA A 242 -28.46 -6.25 -44.22
N ALA A 243 -27.30 -6.91 -44.13
CA ALA A 243 -27.19 -8.33 -44.47
C ALA A 243 -27.80 -9.28 -43.42
N THR A 244 -27.82 -8.83 -42.14
CA THR A 244 -28.37 -9.55 -40.98
C THR A 244 -29.08 -8.55 -40.06
N PRO A 245 -30.28 -8.07 -40.46
CA PRO A 245 -30.90 -6.91 -39.80
C PRO A 245 -31.54 -7.24 -38.46
N VAL A 246 -31.59 -8.52 -38.07
CA VAL A 246 -32.28 -9.01 -36.88
C VAL A 246 -31.39 -9.96 -36.06
N LEU A 247 -31.69 -10.05 -34.78
CA LEU A 247 -31.25 -11.16 -33.94
C LEU A 247 -32.26 -12.27 -34.09
N ASP A 248 -31.81 -13.40 -34.61
CA ASP A 248 -32.66 -14.56 -34.96
C ASP A 248 -32.45 -15.71 -33.96
N PHE A 249 -33.57 -16.31 -33.51
CA PHE A 249 -33.57 -17.39 -32.52
C PHE A 249 -34.32 -18.62 -33.07
N ASP A 250 -33.82 -19.81 -32.76
CA ASP A 250 -34.43 -21.06 -33.09
C ASP A 250 -35.71 -21.34 -32.23
N LEU A 251 -36.39 -22.44 -32.52
CA LEU A 251 -37.60 -22.86 -31.79
C LEU A 251 -37.32 -23.22 -30.31
N ASN A 252 -36.06 -23.43 -29.94
CA ASN A 252 -35.63 -23.70 -28.59
C ASN A 252 -35.21 -22.43 -27.84
N GLY A 253 -35.21 -21.25 -28.51
CA GLY A 253 -34.82 -19.97 -27.97
C GLY A 253 -33.30 -19.73 -27.93
N ASN A 254 -32.53 -20.52 -28.73
CA ASN A 254 -31.10 -20.29 -28.89
C ASN A 254 -30.82 -19.50 -30.19
N PRO A 255 -29.71 -18.75 -30.25
CA PRO A 255 -29.33 -18.05 -31.48
C PRO A 255 -29.15 -19.02 -32.66
N THR A 256 -29.66 -18.65 -33.82
CA THR A 256 -29.47 -19.45 -35.07
C THR A 256 -28.05 -19.26 -35.63
N THR A 257 -27.43 -18.15 -35.35
CA THR A 257 -26.07 -17.82 -35.81
C THR A 257 -25.16 -17.54 -34.61
N ILE A 258 -24.00 -18.19 -34.55
CA ILE A 258 -23.01 -17.97 -33.51
C ILE A 258 -21.64 -17.66 -34.16
N PRO A 259 -20.99 -16.52 -33.87
CA PRO A 259 -21.50 -15.39 -33.07
C PRO A 259 -22.68 -14.68 -33.73
N MET A 260 -23.55 -14.08 -32.92
CA MET A 260 -24.63 -13.24 -33.44
C MET A 260 -24.06 -12.00 -34.14
N PRO A 261 -24.81 -11.42 -35.11
CA PRO A 261 -24.33 -10.20 -35.78
C PRO A 261 -24.14 -9.07 -34.80
N SER A 262 -22.97 -8.41 -34.83
CA SER A 262 -22.67 -7.24 -34.00
C SER A 262 -23.31 -5.98 -34.58
N LEU A 263 -23.81 -5.10 -33.72
CA LEU A 263 -24.23 -3.77 -34.13
C LEU A 263 -22.99 -2.87 -34.12
N VAL A 264 -22.59 -2.40 -35.31
CA VAL A 264 -21.40 -1.54 -35.46
C VAL A 264 -21.85 -0.08 -35.58
N MET A 265 -21.31 0.77 -34.76
CA MET A 265 -21.52 2.20 -34.78
C MET A 265 -20.27 2.86 -35.39
N PRO A 266 -20.36 3.43 -36.61
CA PRO A 266 -19.20 4.00 -37.27
C PRO A 266 -18.63 5.21 -36.51
N LYS A 267 -17.31 5.21 -36.34
CA LYS A 267 -16.57 6.31 -35.69
C LYS A 267 -16.97 7.69 -36.22
N ALA A 268 -17.05 7.83 -37.55
CA ALA A 268 -17.36 9.13 -38.16
C ALA A 268 -18.75 9.67 -37.77
N THR A 269 -19.73 8.79 -37.53
CA THR A 269 -21.06 9.18 -37.06
C THR A 269 -21.01 9.51 -35.55
N LEU A 270 -20.32 8.67 -34.76
CA LEU A 270 -20.17 8.91 -33.33
C LEU A 270 -19.45 10.22 -33.04
N ASP A 271 -18.33 10.48 -33.70
CA ASP A 271 -17.57 11.74 -33.53
C ASP A 271 -18.41 12.99 -33.90
N GLY A 272 -19.33 12.84 -34.86
CA GLY A 272 -20.24 13.91 -35.24
C GLY A 272 -21.32 14.23 -34.20
N LEU A 273 -21.55 13.36 -33.24
CA LEU A 273 -22.49 13.54 -32.14
C LEU A 273 -21.82 14.18 -30.91
N LEU A 274 -20.47 14.13 -30.81
CA LEU A 274 -19.72 14.66 -29.68
C LEU A 274 -19.54 16.18 -29.80
N ALA A 275 -19.92 16.91 -28.74
CA ALA A 275 -19.80 18.37 -28.70
C ALA A 275 -18.49 18.87 -28.08
N ASN A 276 -17.70 17.99 -27.47
CA ASN A 276 -16.51 18.32 -26.68
C ASN A 276 -15.19 18.28 -27.47
N GLY A 277 -15.23 17.95 -28.77
CA GLY A 277 -14.05 17.78 -29.62
C GLY A 277 -13.27 16.48 -29.39
N ALA A 278 -13.77 15.59 -28.53
CA ALA A 278 -13.27 14.22 -28.37
C ALA A 278 -13.58 13.38 -29.61
N GLN A 279 -13.00 12.20 -29.67
CA GLN A 279 -13.22 11.24 -30.74
C GLN A 279 -13.27 9.83 -30.15
N PHE A 280 -13.94 8.92 -30.83
CA PHE A 280 -13.73 7.50 -30.62
C PHE A 280 -12.47 7.05 -31.37
N THR A 281 -11.76 6.06 -30.85
CA THR A 281 -10.51 5.59 -31.47
C THR A 281 -10.80 4.79 -32.75
N THR A 282 -11.85 3.97 -32.70
CA THR A 282 -12.34 3.10 -33.78
C THR A 282 -13.86 3.13 -33.82
N ASP A 283 -14.47 2.38 -34.74
CA ASP A 283 -15.88 2.06 -34.67
C ASP A 283 -16.18 1.35 -33.34
N VAL A 284 -17.36 1.59 -32.77
CA VAL A 284 -17.80 0.94 -31.53
C VAL A 284 -18.73 -0.22 -31.90
N SER A 285 -18.41 -1.40 -31.43
CA SER A 285 -19.15 -2.63 -31.72
C SER A 285 -19.91 -3.13 -30.49
N ILE A 286 -21.22 -3.31 -30.60
CA ILE A 286 -22.03 -4.02 -29.63
C ILE A 286 -22.07 -5.50 -30.01
N ASN A 287 -21.45 -6.33 -29.20
CA ASN A 287 -21.34 -7.76 -29.40
C ASN A 287 -22.37 -8.46 -28.50
N PHE A 288 -23.23 -9.26 -29.09
CA PHE A 288 -24.25 -10.02 -28.37
C PHE A 288 -23.67 -11.33 -27.84
N THR A 289 -22.77 -11.20 -26.90
CA THR A 289 -22.07 -12.28 -26.20
C THR A 289 -21.40 -11.70 -24.94
N ASP A 290 -20.94 -12.56 -24.05
CA ASP A 290 -20.03 -12.12 -22.96
C ASP A 290 -18.61 -11.89 -23.49
N GLN A 291 -17.76 -11.22 -22.73
CA GLN A 291 -16.38 -10.89 -23.11
C GLN A 291 -15.53 -12.15 -23.43
N GLY A 292 -15.90 -13.31 -22.86
CA GLY A 292 -15.24 -14.60 -23.10
C GLY A 292 -15.81 -15.40 -24.28
N ASN A 293 -16.83 -14.91 -24.98
CA ASN A 293 -17.60 -15.64 -26.00
C ASN A 293 -18.17 -16.99 -25.52
N THR A 294 -18.50 -17.07 -24.23
CA THR A 294 -19.00 -18.31 -23.61
C THR A 294 -20.52 -18.36 -23.47
N LYS A 295 -21.15 -17.18 -23.43
CA LYS A 295 -22.59 -17.03 -23.24
C LYS A 295 -23.19 -16.23 -24.38
N ASN A 296 -24.33 -16.70 -24.90
CA ASN A 296 -25.09 -16.04 -25.94
C ASN A 296 -26.43 -15.54 -25.39
N PRO A 297 -27.07 -14.55 -26.02
CA PRO A 297 -28.44 -14.18 -25.74
C PRO A 297 -29.41 -15.37 -25.93
N THR A 298 -30.52 -15.31 -25.24
CA THR A 298 -31.57 -16.35 -25.33
C THR A 298 -32.95 -15.70 -25.50
N GLN A 299 -33.89 -16.49 -26.01
CA GLN A 299 -35.29 -16.08 -26.14
C GLN A 299 -36.20 -17.10 -25.43
N TYR A 300 -36.20 -17.04 -24.10
CA TYR A 300 -37.05 -17.94 -23.31
C TYR A 300 -38.34 -17.26 -22.86
N SER A 301 -39.30 -18.05 -22.40
CA SER A 301 -40.58 -17.58 -21.84
C SER A 301 -40.40 -17.05 -20.40
N SER A 302 -39.41 -16.19 -20.21
CA SER A 302 -39.15 -15.42 -19.00
C SER A 302 -39.04 -13.94 -19.34
N LYS A 303 -39.18 -13.07 -18.33
CA LYS A 303 -39.08 -11.62 -18.52
C LYS A 303 -37.72 -11.26 -19.12
N PHE A 304 -37.65 -10.08 -19.74
CA PHE A 304 -36.39 -9.47 -20.17
C PHE A 304 -35.45 -9.36 -18.94
N GLU A 305 -34.26 -9.91 -19.07
CA GLU A 305 -33.25 -9.92 -18.04
C GLU A 305 -31.87 -9.79 -18.69
N LEU A 306 -31.00 -8.97 -18.11
CA LEU A 306 -29.60 -8.84 -18.53
C LEU A 306 -28.77 -9.93 -17.86
N GLY A 307 -28.01 -10.68 -18.64
CA GLY A 307 -27.04 -11.66 -18.13
C GLY A 307 -25.70 -11.02 -17.82
N SER A 308 -25.17 -10.22 -18.74
CA SER A 308 -23.97 -9.39 -18.58
C SER A 308 -24.07 -8.15 -19.46
N LEU A 309 -23.42 -7.08 -19.05
CA LEU A 309 -23.31 -5.84 -19.82
C LEU A 309 -22.00 -5.17 -19.43
N ASP A 310 -20.99 -5.32 -20.27
CA ASP A 310 -19.62 -4.88 -20.01
C ASP A 310 -19.09 -4.07 -21.20
N GLY A 311 -18.30 -3.04 -20.93
CA GLY A 311 -17.58 -2.24 -21.93
C GLY A 311 -16.08 -2.24 -21.67
N ASP A 312 -15.28 -2.12 -22.73
CA ASP A 312 -13.81 -2.09 -22.64
C ASP A 312 -13.24 -0.67 -22.47
N GLY A 313 -14.09 0.36 -22.49
CA GLY A 313 -13.71 1.75 -22.26
C GLY A 313 -13.50 2.07 -20.78
N THR A 314 -12.61 3.00 -20.51
CA THR A 314 -12.34 3.47 -19.13
C THR A 314 -12.07 4.98 -19.09
N THR A 315 -12.50 5.61 -18.02
CA THR A 315 -12.09 6.99 -17.69
C THR A 315 -10.79 7.02 -16.91
N VAL A 316 -10.23 8.21 -16.71
CA VAL A 316 -9.10 8.40 -15.79
C VAL A 316 -9.52 8.02 -14.38
N GLY A 317 -8.85 7.03 -13.82
CA GLY A 317 -9.07 6.61 -12.43
C GLY A 317 -8.54 7.64 -11.44
N ARG A 318 -9.32 7.97 -10.40
CA ARG A 318 -8.85 8.72 -9.23
C ARG A 318 -8.54 7.74 -8.12
N LEU A 319 -7.48 8.00 -7.37
CA LEU A 319 -7.08 7.18 -6.24
C LEU A 319 -8.24 7.04 -5.23
N THR A 320 -8.60 5.81 -4.90
CA THR A 320 -9.66 5.47 -3.94
C THR A 320 -9.06 4.91 -2.65
N SER A 321 -8.13 3.96 -2.74
CA SER A 321 -7.45 3.37 -1.59
C SER A 321 -6.02 2.97 -1.93
N VAL A 322 -5.21 2.86 -0.88
CA VAL A 322 -3.86 2.28 -0.94
C VAL A 322 -3.80 1.17 0.08
N ASP A 323 -3.45 -0.02 -0.37
CA ASP A 323 -3.31 -1.20 0.44
C ASP A 323 -1.87 -1.71 0.40
N ILE A 324 -1.36 -2.17 1.54
CA ILE A 324 0.00 -2.71 1.65
C ILE A 324 -0.11 -4.12 2.25
N ASP A 325 0.37 -5.10 1.53
CA ASP A 325 0.31 -6.49 1.95
C ASP A 325 1.45 -6.88 2.91
N ALA A 326 1.41 -8.12 3.43
CA ALA A 326 2.42 -8.63 4.35
C ALA A 326 3.82 -8.79 3.71
N ALA A 327 3.91 -8.84 2.39
CA ALA A 327 5.15 -8.81 1.63
C ALA A 327 5.65 -7.38 1.37
N GLY A 328 4.91 -6.36 1.82
CA GLY A 328 5.24 -4.96 1.63
C GLY A 328 4.94 -4.42 0.24
N LYS A 329 4.14 -5.11 -0.57
CA LYS A 329 3.71 -4.62 -1.88
C LYS A 329 2.66 -3.54 -1.71
N VAL A 330 2.92 -2.38 -2.28
CA VAL A 330 2.04 -1.22 -2.25
C VAL A 330 1.16 -1.27 -3.49
N MET A 331 -0.14 -1.47 -3.29
CA MET A 331 -1.16 -1.53 -4.33
C MET A 331 -2.07 -0.31 -4.21
N ALA A 332 -2.27 0.40 -5.30
CA ALA A 332 -3.24 1.49 -5.40
C ALA A 332 -4.48 1.01 -6.17
N SER A 333 -5.66 1.29 -5.63
CA SER A 333 -6.95 1.05 -6.28
C SER A 333 -7.55 2.38 -6.72
N TYR A 334 -8.11 2.41 -7.94
CA TYR A 334 -8.63 3.62 -8.56
C TYR A 334 -10.13 3.51 -8.84
N SER A 335 -10.80 4.67 -8.99
CA SER A 335 -12.26 4.75 -9.18
C SER A 335 -12.77 4.13 -10.49
N ASN A 336 -11.87 3.89 -11.45
CA ASN A 336 -12.18 3.19 -12.70
C ASN A 336 -12.08 1.65 -12.59
N GLY A 337 -11.82 1.13 -11.38
CA GLY A 337 -11.64 -0.30 -11.14
C GLY A 337 -10.22 -0.80 -11.36
N ASP A 338 -9.29 0.03 -11.85
CA ASP A 338 -7.90 -0.35 -12.04
C ASP A 338 -7.21 -0.54 -10.70
N GLN A 339 -6.39 -1.59 -10.63
CA GLN A 339 -5.49 -1.86 -9.51
C GLN A 339 -4.07 -1.96 -10.05
N THR A 340 -3.15 -1.22 -9.43
CA THR A 340 -1.76 -1.14 -9.90
C THR A 340 -0.81 -1.30 -8.73
N TYR A 341 0.17 -2.18 -8.87
CA TYR A 341 1.28 -2.26 -7.93
C TYR A 341 2.28 -1.14 -8.22
N LEU A 342 2.61 -0.36 -7.19
CA LEU A 342 3.47 0.82 -7.32
C LEU A 342 4.93 0.51 -6.98
N ALA A 343 5.15 -0.19 -5.88
CA ALA A 343 6.47 -0.57 -5.37
C ALA A 343 6.33 -1.67 -4.31
N GLN A 344 7.43 -2.28 -3.93
CA GLN A 344 7.51 -3.10 -2.72
C GLN A 344 8.40 -2.39 -1.70
N VAL A 345 7.93 -2.23 -0.46
CA VAL A 345 8.69 -1.58 0.62
C VAL A 345 10.03 -2.27 0.83
N ALA A 346 11.10 -1.52 0.75
CA ALA A 346 12.45 -2.05 0.93
C ALA A 346 12.72 -2.33 2.42
N MET A 347 12.95 -3.59 2.75
CA MET A 347 13.43 -3.99 4.06
C MET A 347 14.94 -4.19 4.05
N VAL A 348 15.56 -3.87 5.18
CA VAL A 348 17.00 -3.98 5.35
C VAL A 348 17.32 -4.68 6.66
N LYS A 349 18.31 -5.56 6.64
CA LYS A 349 18.84 -6.27 7.80
C LYS A 349 20.34 -6.05 7.91
N PHE A 350 20.85 -6.10 9.13
CA PHE A 350 22.28 -5.99 9.41
C PHE A 350 22.78 -7.25 10.10
N ALA A 351 24.01 -7.64 9.78
CA ALA A 351 24.69 -8.77 10.44
C ALA A 351 24.86 -8.51 11.94
N ASN A 352 25.15 -7.26 12.31
CA ASN A 352 25.28 -6.82 13.70
C ASN A 352 24.48 -5.53 13.96
N PRO A 353 23.21 -5.61 14.36
CA PRO A 353 22.41 -4.42 14.70
C PRO A 353 23.00 -3.56 15.82
N GLN A 354 23.76 -4.18 16.74
CA GLN A 354 24.43 -3.47 17.85
C GLN A 354 25.54 -2.52 17.39
N GLY A 355 26.00 -2.68 16.16
CA GLY A 355 27.00 -1.82 15.54
C GLY A 355 26.41 -0.59 14.84
N LEU A 356 25.09 -0.47 14.74
CA LEU A 356 24.44 0.68 14.12
C LEU A 356 24.69 1.96 14.93
N THR A 357 24.86 3.09 14.22
CA THR A 357 25.01 4.41 14.81
C THR A 357 23.66 5.11 14.88
N GLN A 358 23.29 5.62 16.05
CA GLN A 358 22.07 6.41 16.21
C GLN A 358 22.15 7.72 15.42
N ALA A 359 21.12 8.01 14.64
CA ALA A 359 20.98 9.26 13.88
C ALA A 359 19.96 10.23 14.49
N GLY A 360 19.31 9.83 15.59
CA GLY A 360 18.18 10.57 16.19
C GLY A 360 16.84 10.18 15.54
N ASN A 361 15.73 10.68 16.09
CA ASN A 361 14.38 10.45 15.58
C ASN A 361 14.03 8.97 15.34
N THR A 362 14.46 8.07 16.24
CA THR A 362 14.30 6.61 16.13
C THR A 362 14.85 6.02 14.83
N SER A 363 15.92 6.62 14.30
CA SER A 363 16.61 6.17 13.12
C SER A 363 18.09 5.87 13.38
N TRP A 364 18.64 4.99 12.54
CA TRP A 364 20.02 4.50 12.63
C TRP A 364 20.72 4.64 11.29
N ARG A 365 22.04 4.70 11.32
CA ARG A 365 22.91 4.66 10.15
C ARG A 365 23.82 3.46 10.21
N GLN A 366 24.18 2.97 9.06
CA GLN A 366 25.17 1.93 8.87
C GLN A 366 26.55 2.39 9.39
N SER A 367 27.29 1.48 9.98
CA SER A 367 28.68 1.66 10.40
C SER A 367 29.55 0.48 9.99
N LEU A 368 30.86 0.63 10.12
CA LEU A 368 31.79 -0.50 9.90
C LEU A 368 31.51 -1.70 10.83
N MET A 369 30.98 -1.43 12.04
CA MET A 369 30.70 -2.49 13.02
C MET A 369 29.33 -3.15 12.81
N SER A 370 28.38 -2.50 12.12
CA SER A 370 27.11 -3.11 11.78
C SER A 370 27.20 -4.10 10.60
N GLY A 371 28.25 -3.95 9.80
CA GLY A 371 28.33 -4.59 8.49
C GLY A 371 27.47 -3.85 7.45
N GLU A 372 27.48 -4.38 6.23
CA GLU A 372 26.71 -3.82 5.13
C GLU A 372 25.21 -4.06 5.29
N ALA A 373 24.42 -3.13 4.77
CA ALA A 373 22.97 -3.21 4.74
C ALA A 373 22.52 -4.28 3.73
N LEU A 374 21.96 -5.38 4.21
CA LEU A 374 21.40 -6.45 3.39
C LEU A 374 19.94 -6.11 3.08
N ALA A 375 19.66 -5.82 1.82
CA ALA A 375 18.31 -5.57 1.35
C ALA A 375 17.57 -6.89 1.10
N GLY A 376 16.25 -6.90 1.33
CA GLY A 376 15.43 -8.08 1.10
C GLY A 376 13.94 -7.75 1.07
N GLU A 377 13.18 -8.69 0.56
CA GLU A 377 11.73 -8.62 0.54
C GLU A 377 11.15 -8.98 1.92
N ALA A 378 10.11 -8.27 2.32
CA ALA A 378 9.37 -8.63 3.52
C ALA A 378 8.74 -10.03 3.37
N ASN A 379 8.63 -10.73 4.51
CA ASN A 379 8.07 -12.09 4.58
C ASN A 379 8.84 -13.12 3.73
N SER A 380 10.12 -12.88 3.46
CA SER A 380 10.97 -13.79 2.69
C SER A 380 12.26 -14.12 3.45
N GLY A 381 12.62 -15.41 3.50
CA GLY A 381 13.82 -15.89 4.15
C GLY A 381 13.88 -15.52 5.64
N THR A 382 14.83 -14.67 6.03
CA THR A 382 15.04 -14.21 7.42
C THR A 382 14.44 -12.83 7.71
N PHE A 383 13.75 -12.24 6.73
CA PHE A 383 13.10 -10.94 6.89
C PHE A 383 11.72 -11.09 7.53
N GLY A 384 11.38 -10.17 8.41
CA GLY A 384 10.07 -10.09 9.02
C GLY A 384 8.96 -9.73 8.02
N ALA A 385 7.71 -9.86 8.43
CA ALA A 385 6.55 -9.43 7.67
C ALA A 385 6.20 -7.98 7.98
N ILE A 386 5.61 -7.28 7.00
CA ILE A 386 5.05 -5.94 7.19
C ILE A 386 3.57 -6.07 7.54
N ASN A 387 3.14 -5.34 8.56
CA ASN A 387 1.74 -5.17 8.89
C ASN A 387 1.34 -3.73 8.60
N SER A 388 0.41 -3.54 7.68
CA SER A 388 -0.24 -2.25 7.45
C SER A 388 -1.27 -1.96 8.54
N SER A 389 -1.65 -0.70 8.68
CA SER A 389 -2.56 -0.24 9.74
C SER A 389 -2.08 -0.62 11.15
N ALA A 390 -0.77 -0.63 11.36
CA ALA A 390 -0.15 -0.94 12.64
C ALA A 390 1.13 -0.13 12.85
N LEU A 391 1.43 0.18 14.11
CA LEU A 391 2.66 0.83 14.53
C LEU A 391 3.38 -0.04 15.58
N GLU A 392 4.70 -0.11 15.52
CA GLU A 392 5.49 -0.74 16.56
C GLU A 392 5.67 0.24 17.71
N SER A 393 5.15 -0.09 18.90
CA SER A 393 5.37 0.67 20.12
C SER A 393 6.81 0.48 20.62
N SER A 394 7.26 1.36 21.51
CA SER A 394 8.52 1.15 22.24
C SER A 394 8.54 -0.24 22.91
N ASN A 395 9.69 -0.89 22.95
CA ASN A 395 9.90 -2.13 23.68
C ASN A 395 10.23 -1.91 25.17
N VAL A 396 10.18 -0.68 25.65
CA VAL A 396 10.43 -0.29 27.04
C VAL A 396 9.28 -0.72 27.94
N ASN A 397 9.60 -1.43 29.02
CA ASN A 397 8.64 -1.75 30.08
C ASN A 397 8.75 -0.72 31.23
N LEU A 398 7.80 0.18 31.31
CA LEU A 398 7.80 1.28 32.29
C LEU A 398 7.97 0.79 33.75
N THR A 399 7.33 -0.34 34.12
CA THR A 399 7.41 -0.85 35.47
C THR A 399 8.83 -1.31 35.80
N ASN A 400 9.48 -2.03 34.89
CA ASN A 400 10.85 -2.50 35.06
C ASN A 400 11.81 -1.32 35.13
N GLU A 401 11.67 -0.34 34.22
CA GLU A 401 12.52 0.87 34.22
C GLU A 401 12.40 1.70 35.52
N LEU A 402 11.19 1.80 36.08
CA LEU A 402 11.00 2.49 37.35
C LEU A 402 11.73 1.78 38.52
N VAL A 403 11.70 0.43 38.50
CA VAL A 403 12.45 -0.35 39.51
C VAL A 403 13.95 -0.16 39.32
N ASP A 404 14.43 -0.21 38.08
CA ASP A 404 15.85 -0.02 37.76
C ASP A 404 16.30 1.42 38.09
N LEU A 405 15.46 2.43 37.85
CA LEU A 405 15.74 3.80 38.25
C LEU A 405 15.94 3.94 39.79
N ILE A 406 15.04 3.30 40.57
CA ILE A 406 15.16 3.29 42.03
C ILE A 406 16.45 2.56 42.46
N ALA A 407 16.80 1.47 41.82
CA ALA A 407 18.05 0.75 42.11
C ALA A 407 19.29 1.60 41.77
N ALA A 408 19.30 2.24 40.62
CA ALA A 408 20.37 3.15 40.19
C ALA A 408 20.51 4.35 41.11
N GLN A 409 19.41 4.95 41.58
CA GLN A 409 19.41 6.02 42.58
C GLN A 409 20.01 5.58 43.92
N ARG A 410 19.66 4.37 44.39
CA ARG A 410 20.25 3.79 45.60
C ARG A 410 21.74 3.54 45.43
N ASN A 411 22.19 3.06 44.30
CA ASN A 411 23.61 2.86 43.99
C ASN A 411 24.36 4.19 43.98
N PHE A 412 23.77 5.24 43.36
CA PHE A 412 24.32 6.59 43.39
C PHE A 412 24.47 7.11 44.81
N GLN A 413 23.43 6.99 45.64
CA GLN A 413 23.48 7.43 47.06
C GLN A 413 24.50 6.65 47.87
N ALA A 414 24.63 5.34 47.65
CA ALA A 414 25.62 4.50 48.35
C ALA A 414 27.07 4.92 47.99
N ASN A 415 27.35 5.14 46.69
CA ASN A 415 28.66 5.62 46.23
C ASN A 415 28.98 7.05 46.74
N SER A 416 27.97 7.93 46.77
CA SER A 416 28.10 9.29 47.33
C SER A 416 28.47 9.28 48.82
N ARG A 417 27.78 8.40 49.60
CA ARG A 417 28.14 8.23 51.03
C ARG A 417 29.53 7.63 51.21
N ALA A 418 29.95 6.70 50.36
CA ALA A 418 31.30 6.16 50.40
C ALA A 418 32.37 7.25 50.11
N LEU A 419 32.08 8.18 49.19
CA LEU A 419 32.93 9.35 48.96
C LEU A 419 33.02 10.29 50.20
N GLU A 420 31.88 10.57 50.83
CA GLU A 420 31.82 11.41 52.04
C GLU A 420 32.64 10.79 53.18
N VAL A 421 32.47 9.49 53.44
CA VAL A 421 33.28 8.78 54.48
C VAL A 421 34.76 8.84 54.14
N ASN A 422 35.14 8.61 52.86
CA ASN A 422 36.54 8.72 52.46
C ASN A 422 37.12 10.14 52.65
N SER A 423 36.33 11.17 52.32
CA SER A 423 36.72 12.57 52.52
C SER A 423 36.92 12.89 54.02
N THR A 424 36.00 12.42 54.88
CA THR A 424 36.07 12.58 56.32
C THR A 424 37.31 11.88 56.90
N LEU A 425 37.58 10.64 56.43
CA LEU A 425 38.81 9.94 56.86
C LEU A 425 40.08 10.67 56.44
N GLN A 426 40.17 11.23 55.24
CA GLN A 426 41.31 12.02 54.79
C GLN A 426 41.52 13.28 55.67
N ASN A 427 40.43 14.00 55.98
CA ASN A 427 40.48 15.18 56.84
C ASN A 427 40.91 14.80 58.26
N THR A 428 40.43 13.67 58.81
CA THR A 428 40.83 13.18 60.14
C THR A 428 42.34 12.84 60.18
N VAL A 429 42.85 12.19 59.14
CA VAL A 429 44.27 11.84 58.99
C VAL A 429 45.15 13.11 58.94
N LEU A 430 44.65 14.16 58.26
CA LEU A 430 45.34 15.43 58.16
C LEU A 430 45.37 16.21 59.52
N GLN A 431 44.35 16.00 60.38
CA GLN A 431 44.26 16.62 61.74
C GLN A 431 45.08 15.90 62.77
N ILE A 432 45.50 14.66 62.53
CA ILE A 432 46.36 13.89 63.50
C ILE A 432 47.84 14.22 63.32
N ARG A 433 48.18 15.13 62.42
CA ARG A 433 49.59 15.53 62.19
C ARG A 433 49.98 16.77 62.96
#